data_a172f6c0cbc4fbf1db772cbbd8b7801e
#
_entry.id   a172f6c0cbc4fbf1db772cbbd8b7801e
#
_cell.length_a   1.000
_cell.length_b   1.000
_cell.length_c   1.000
_cell.angle_alpha   90.00
_cell.angle_beta   90.00
_cell.angle_gamma   90.00
#
_symmetry.space_group_name_H-M   'P 1'
#
loop_
_entity.id
_entity.type
_entity.pdbx_description
1 polymer ?
#
loop_
_entity_poly.entity_id
_entity_poly.type
_entity_poly.pdbx_seq_one_letter_code
_entity_poly.pdbx_strand_id
1 'polypeptide(L)'
;MAGNVATLEGINDLSDWGDDSVRCNIGGGSIWSPRIQPGHGLPGLQTIIECAKTDRDVKIIADGGIKNSGDMVKALAAGADAVMVGSLLAGTTETPGEVFMGAKGERWKTYRGMASKEAQVEWRGKYSSFEGVATRVPHRGPVGVILEDLEKGIRSGFSYTGARTLCELQTKAQFVEQTTSGLSESRTHINTRSW
;
A
#
# COMPACT_ATOMS: atom_id res chain seq x y z
N MET A 1 -8.38 16.03 -1.11
CA MET A 1 -7.89 14.73 -0.59
C MET A 1 -7.12 14.96 0.72
N ALA A 2 -7.54 14.29 1.76
CA ALA A 2 -6.93 14.39 3.09
C ALA A 2 -6.44 13.01 3.60
N GLY A 3 -6.01 12.95 4.83
CA GLY A 3 -5.59 11.73 5.54
C GLY A 3 -4.16 11.83 6.14
N ASN A 4 -3.72 10.76 6.77
CA ASN A 4 -4.33 9.44 6.83
C ASN A 4 -5.20 9.29 8.06
N VAL A 5 -6.29 8.52 7.92
CA VAL A 5 -7.14 8.10 9.04
C VAL A 5 -7.19 6.57 9.13
N ALA A 6 -7.64 6.05 10.26
CA ALA A 6 -7.75 4.61 10.49
C ALA A 6 -9.13 4.17 11.00
N THR A 7 -10.06 5.11 11.21
CA THR A 7 -11.37 4.85 11.83
C THR A 7 -12.50 5.41 10.99
N LEU A 8 -13.70 4.86 11.17
CA LEU A 8 -14.93 5.36 10.55
C LEU A 8 -15.23 6.82 10.96
N GLU A 9 -15.00 7.16 12.23
CA GLU A 9 -15.15 8.52 12.72
C GLU A 9 -14.23 9.48 11.98
N GLY A 10 -12.95 9.14 11.85
CA GLY A 10 -11.97 10.01 11.18
C GLY A 10 -12.29 10.24 9.69
N ILE A 11 -12.80 9.25 8.95
CA ILE A 11 -13.20 9.48 7.55
C ILE A 11 -14.47 10.34 7.46
N ASN A 12 -15.43 10.15 8.38
CA ASN A 12 -16.64 10.97 8.43
C ASN A 12 -16.30 12.43 8.73
N ASP A 13 -15.45 12.69 9.72
CA ASP A 13 -15.02 14.05 10.06
C ASP A 13 -14.36 14.77 8.87
N LEU A 14 -13.43 14.11 8.17
CA LEU A 14 -12.80 14.69 6.99
C LEU A 14 -13.77 14.95 5.86
N SER A 15 -14.74 14.05 5.63
CA SER A 15 -15.80 14.25 4.65
C SER A 15 -16.70 15.42 5.04
N ASP A 16 -17.11 15.50 6.31
CA ASP A 16 -17.96 16.58 6.82
C ASP A 16 -17.25 17.96 6.75
N TRP A 17 -15.91 17.97 6.76
CA TRP A 17 -15.09 19.16 6.53
C TRP A 17 -14.87 19.51 5.05
N GLY A 18 -15.39 18.69 4.12
CA GLY A 18 -15.43 18.97 2.69
C GLY A 18 -14.36 18.24 1.86
N ASP A 19 -13.76 17.17 2.39
CA ASP A 19 -12.86 16.36 1.59
C ASP A 19 -13.60 15.36 0.70
N ASP A 20 -13.28 15.35 -0.61
CA ASP A 20 -13.87 14.43 -1.60
C ASP A 20 -13.25 13.02 -1.54
N SER A 21 -12.04 12.90 -1.00
CA SER A 21 -11.32 11.62 -0.89
C SER A 21 -10.39 11.59 0.30
N VAL A 22 -10.30 10.43 0.93
CA VAL A 22 -9.52 10.23 2.16
C VAL A 22 -8.58 9.05 2.02
N ARG A 23 -7.32 9.25 2.37
CA ARG A 23 -6.36 8.17 2.51
C ARG A 23 -6.55 7.46 3.84
N CYS A 24 -6.83 6.17 3.75
CA CYS A 24 -7.09 5.31 4.90
C CYS A 24 -5.93 4.33 5.09
N ASN A 25 -5.49 4.17 6.29
CA ASN A 25 -4.45 3.31 6.85
C ASN A 25 -3.37 4.12 7.57
N ILE A 26 -3.02 3.66 8.77
CA ILE A 26 -1.92 4.20 9.57
C ILE A 26 -0.97 3.05 9.90
N GLY A 27 0.30 3.22 9.55
CA GLY A 27 1.36 2.25 9.83
C GLY A 27 1.46 1.08 8.84
N GLY A 28 0.78 1.14 7.70
CA GLY A 28 0.88 0.13 6.64
C GLY A 28 2.11 0.28 5.74
N GLY A 29 2.75 1.44 5.70
CA GLY A 29 3.89 1.72 4.83
C GLY A 29 5.14 0.92 5.21
N SER A 30 5.89 0.45 4.20
CA SER A 30 7.08 -0.41 4.37
C SER A 30 8.28 0.29 5.03
N ILE A 31 8.32 1.62 5.02
CA ILE A 31 9.38 2.46 5.57
C ILE A 31 8.85 3.44 6.62
N TRP A 32 7.68 3.15 7.18
CA TRP A 32 7.03 3.95 8.20
C TRP A 32 6.80 3.15 9.48
N SER A 33 7.08 3.73 10.64
CA SER A 33 7.08 3.03 11.92
C SER A 33 6.15 3.62 13.00
N PRO A 34 4.95 4.16 12.69
CA PRO A 34 4.08 4.73 13.71
C PRO A 34 3.54 3.68 14.69
N ARG A 35 3.47 2.41 14.29
CA ARG A 35 3.09 1.31 15.19
C ARG A 35 4.18 0.97 16.21
N ILE A 36 5.43 1.33 15.93
CA ILE A 36 6.58 1.07 16.81
C ILE A 36 6.89 2.30 17.66
N GLN A 37 7.07 3.46 17.02
CA GLN A 37 7.52 4.67 17.70
C GLN A 37 6.41 5.30 18.58
N PRO A 38 5.28 5.81 18.03
CA PRO A 38 4.17 6.30 18.83
C PRO A 38 3.18 5.21 19.28
N GLY A 39 3.32 3.96 18.79
CA GLY A 39 2.47 2.84 19.19
C GLY A 39 1.05 2.87 18.60
N HIS A 40 0.81 3.62 17.51
CA HIS A 40 -0.51 3.81 16.91
C HIS A 40 -0.60 3.20 15.51
N GLY A 41 -1.77 2.63 15.19
CA GLY A 41 -2.10 2.09 13.88
C GLY A 41 -2.99 0.85 13.97
N LEU A 42 -3.64 0.54 12.85
CA LEU A 42 -4.50 -0.62 12.68
C LEU A 42 -4.02 -1.46 11.49
N PRO A 43 -4.40 -2.77 11.41
CA PRO A 43 -4.19 -3.56 10.20
C PRO A 43 -4.86 -2.90 9.00
N GLY A 44 -4.14 -2.80 7.86
CA GLY A 44 -4.58 -2.01 6.71
C GLY A 44 -5.91 -2.48 6.13
N LEU A 45 -6.11 -3.80 5.92
CA LEU A 45 -7.35 -4.33 5.40
C LEU A 45 -8.53 -4.05 6.34
N GLN A 46 -8.34 -4.23 7.67
CA GLN A 46 -9.36 -3.92 8.67
C GLN A 46 -9.74 -2.43 8.65
N THR A 47 -8.75 -1.56 8.47
CA THR A 47 -9.00 -0.11 8.32
C THR A 47 -9.93 0.19 7.14
N ILE A 48 -9.70 -0.44 5.98
CA ILE A 48 -10.54 -0.23 4.80
C ILE A 48 -11.97 -0.75 5.06
N ILE A 49 -12.10 -1.95 5.63
CA ILE A 49 -13.41 -2.52 5.98
C ILE A 49 -14.20 -1.60 6.93
N GLU A 50 -13.53 -1.01 7.92
CA GLU A 50 -14.17 -0.09 8.86
C GLU A 50 -14.54 1.25 8.20
N CYS A 51 -13.64 1.85 7.44
CA CYS A 51 -13.88 3.11 6.74
C CYS A 51 -14.98 2.96 5.66
N ALA A 52 -15.09 1.79 5.01
CA ALA A 52 -16.10 1.51 4.00
C ALA A 52 -17.54 1.47 4.54
N LYS A 53 -17.72 1.49 5.87
CA LYS A 53 -19.04 1.60 6.51
C LYS A 53 -19.60 3.04 6.49
N THR A 54 -18.83 4.01 6.00
CA THR A 54 -19.29 5.41 5.91
C THR A 54 -20.52 5.52 5.03
N ASP A 55 -21.42 6.39 5.43
CA ASP A 55 -22.61 6.81 4.65
C ASP A 55 -22.38 8.14 3.91
N ARG A 56 -21.15 8.70 3.97
CA ARG A 56 -20.75 9.92 3.28
C ARG A 56 -20.35 9.62 1.84
N ASP A 57 -20.60 10.57 0.93
CA ASP A 57 -20.10 10.53 -0.44
C ASP A 57 -18.63 10.96 -0.48
N VAL A 58 -17.75 10.06 -0.01
CA VAL A 58 -16.30 10.26 0.05
C VAL A 58 -15.58 9.05 -0.54
N LYS A 59 -14.51 9.29 -1.31
CA LYS A 59 -13.70 8.22 -1.91
C LYS A 59 -12.64 7.72 -0.95
N ILE A 60 -12.53 6.41 -0.83
CA ILE A 60 -11.58 5.72 0.05
C ILE A 60 -10.35 5.32 -0.75
N ILE A 61 -9.18 5.79 -0.32
CA ILE A 61 -7.90 5.40 -0.90
C ILE A 61 -7.15 4.52 0.09
N ALA A 62 -6.97 3.25 -0.24
CA ALA A 62 -6.16 2.33 0.56
C ALA A 62 -4.68 2.67 0.41
N ASP A 63 -4.05 3.21 1.47
CA ASP A 63 -2.70 3.75 1.41
C ASP A 63 -1.70 2.89 2.19
N GLY A 64 -0.77 2.28 1.46
CA GLY A 64 0.34 1.53 2.03
C GLY A 64 0.06 0.08 2.41
N GLY A 65 1.13 -0.69 2.61
CA GLY A 65 1.06 -2.12 2.94
C GLY A 65 0.77 -3.04 1.76
N ILE A 66 0.54 -2.50 0.57
CA ILE A 66 0.24 -3.23 -0.66
C ILE A 66 1.55 -3.68 -1.31
N LYS A 67 1.71 -4.97 -1.52
CA LYS A 67 2.95 -5.60 -2.00
C LYS A 67 2.81 -6.25 -3.38
N ASN A 68 1.59 -6.52 -3.82
CA ASN A 68 1.28 -7.21 -5.07
C ASN A 68 -0.15 -6.88 -5.53
N SER A 69 -0.53 -7.37 -6.71
CA SER A 69 -1.87 -7.19 -7.27
C SER A 69 -2.98 -7.85 -6.42
N GLY A 70 -2.70 -8.96 -5.76
CA GLY A 70 -3.67 -9.61 -4.87
C GLY A 70 -4.01 -8.75 -3.65
N ASP A 71 -3.06 -8.00 -3.12
CA ASP A 71 -3.33 -7.03 -2.04
C ASP A 71 -4.17 -5.87 -2.56
N MET A 72 -3.95 -5.42 -3.82
CA MET A 72 -4.79 -4.41 -4.47
C MET A 72 -6.23 -4.89 -4.61
N VAL A 73 -6.42 -6.10 -5.13
CA VAL A 73 -7.76 -6.70 -5.28
C VAL A 73 -8.46 -6.80 -3.95
N LYS A 74 -7.78 -7.24 -2.89
CA LYS A 74 -8.36 -7.30 -1.55
C LYS A 74 -8.76 -5.94 -0.99
N ALA A 75 -7.92 -4.92 -1.18
CA ALA A 75 -8.24 -3.56 -0.74
C ALA A 75 -9.46 -2.99 -1.49
N LEU A 76 -9.51 -3.17 -2.82
CA LEU A 76 -10.63 -2.75 -3.66
C LEU A 76 -11.92 -3.50 -3.27
N ALA A 77 -11.84 -4.82 -3.08
CA ALA A 77 -12.96 -5.65 -2.66
C ALA A 77 -13.48 -5.29 -1.27
N ALA A 78 -12.61 -4.80 -0.38
CA ALA A 78 -12.97 -4.36 0.97
C ALA A 78 -13.67 -3.00 1.02
N GLY A 79 -13.78 -2.29 -0.11
CA GLY A 79 -14.49 -1.02 -0.20
C GLY A 79 -13.62 0.18 -0.57
N ALA A 80 -12.33 -0.01 -0.89
CA ALA A 80 -11.52 1.09 -1.41
C ALA A 80 -11.92 1.43 -2.86
N ASP A 81 -11.96 2.73 -3.19
CA ASP A 81 -12.15 3.22 -4.56
C ASP A 81 -10.83 3.23 -5.34
N ALA A 82 -9.72 3.39 -4.64
CA ALA A 82 -8.39 3.41 -5.21
C ALA A 82 -7.35 2.86 -4.23
N VAL A 83 -6.16 2.58 -4.76
CA VAL A 83 -5.00 2.16 -3.95
C VAL A 83 -3.83 3.10 -4.17
N MET A 84 -3.10 3.40 -3.10
CA MET A 84 -1.87 4.17 -3.14
C MET A 84 -0.69 3.26 -2.79
N VAL A 85 0.31 3.25 -3.67
CA VAL A 85 1.47 2.38 -3.54
C VAL A 85 2.76 3.19 -3.52
N GLY A 86 3.74 2.75 -2.74
CA GLY A 86 5.06 3.36 -2.67
C GLY A 86 6.15 2.34 -3.01
N SER A 87 6.38 1.37 -2.15
CA SER A 87 7.46 0.39 -2.29
C SER A 87 7.37 -0.48 -3.56
N LEU A 88 6.18 -0.70 -4.09
CA LEU A 88 5.99 -1.41 -5.35
C LEU A 88 6.68 -0.71 -6.54
N LEU A 89 6.67 0.61 -6.54
CA LEU A 89 7.26 1.43 -7.61
C LEU A 89 8.66 1.95 -7.25
N ALA A 90 9.08 1.79 -6.01
CA ALA A 90 10.41 2.21 -5.57
C ALA A 90 11.50 1.48 -6.37
N GLY A 91 12.52 2.23 -6.78
CA GLY A 91 13.62 1.69 -7.59
C GLY A 91 13.35 1.62 -9.09
N THR A 92 12.20 2.06 -9.58
CA THR A 92 11.96 2.18 -11.02
C THR A 92 12.78 3.33 -11.63
N THR A 93 12.95 3.30 -12.95
CA THR A 93 13.70 4.34 -13.67
C THR A 93 13.11 5.73 -13.44
N GLU A 94 11.78 5.82 -13.40
CA GLU A 94 11.03 7.08 -13.31
C GLU A 94 10.97 7.66 -11.89
N THR A 95 11.26 6.86 -10.85
CA THR A 95 11.33 7.41 -9.50
C THR A 95 12.52 8.36 -9.35
N PRO A 96 12.40 9.43 -8.55
CA PRO A 96 13.50 10.37 -8.36
C PRO A 96 14.72 9.72 -7.70
N GLY A 97 15.87 10.37 -7.82
CA GLY A 97 17.15 9.95 -7.28
C GLY A 97 18.02 9.20 -8.28
N GLU A 98 19.30 9.22 -8.01
CA GLU A 98 20.32 8.61 -8.87
C GLU A 98 20.40 7.09 -8.70
N VAL A 99 20.91 6.44 -9.73
CA VAL A 99 21.24 5.02 -9.70
C VAL A 99 22.69 4.86 -9.26
N PHE A 100 22.93 4.08 -8.22
CA PHE A 100 24.29 3.75 -7.79
C PHE A 100 24.64 2.32 -8.20
N MET A 101 25.94 2.12 -8.46
CA MET A 101 26.50 0.81 -8.70
C MET A 101 26.94 0.18 -7.36
N GLY A 102 26.51 -1.04 -7.08
CA GLY A 102 27.04 -1.84 -6.00
C GLY A 102 28.37 -2.47 -6.36
N ALA A 103 29.03 -3.06 -5.37
CA ALA A 103 30.38 -3.64 -5.53
C ALA A 103 30.43 -4.84 -6.51
N LYS A 104 29.29 -5.50 -6.74
CA LYS A 104 29.16 -6.64 -7.67
C LYS A 104 28.48 -6.26 -9.00
N GLY A 105 28.36 -4.95 -9.29
CA GLY A 105 27.73 -4.44 -10.51
C GLY A 105 26.20 -4.35 -10.46
N GLU A 106 25.57 -4.66 -9.31
CA GLU A 106 24.15 -4.46 -9.13
C GLU A 106 23.80 -2.96 -9.05
N ARG A 107 22.60 -2.60 -9.52
CA ARG A 107 22.11 -1.22 -9.52
C ARG A 107 21.10 -1.01 -8.42
N TRP A 108 21.23 0.10 -7.70
CA TRP A 108 20.40 0.48 -6.55
C TRP A 108 19.90 1.91 -6.68
N LYS A 109 18.76 2.20 -6.04
CA LYS A 109 18.26 3.57 -5.81
C LYS A 109 17.99 3.81 -4.34
N THR A 110 18.02 5.05 -3.89
CA THR A 110 17.55 5.41 -2.54
C THR A 110 16.03 5.41 -2.52
N TYR A 111 15.47 4.80 -1.50
CA TYR A 111 14.05 4.84 -1.17
C TYR A 111 13.87 5.42 0.22
N ARG A 112 13.12 6.52 0.34
CA ARG A 112 12.86 7.19 1.61
C ARG A 112 11.42 7.69 1.68
N GLY A 113 10.83 7.65 2.88
CA GLY A 113 9.53 8.28 3.14
C GLY A 113 9.70 9.78 3.43
N MET A 114 8.64 10.57 3.19
CA MET A 114 8.63 12.00 3.52
C MET A 114 8.81 12.29 5.02
N ALA A 115 8.46 11.33 5.89
CA ALA A 115 8.70 11.42 7.33
C ALA A 115 10.11 10.95 7.75
N SER A 116 11.00 10.58 6.81
CA SER A 116 12.39 10.29 7.14
C SER A 116 13.16 11.56 7.49
N LYS A 117 14.17 11.40 8.34
CA LYS A 117 15.04 12.52 8.75
C LYS A 117 15.64 13.24 7.54
N GLU A 118 16.15 12.46 6.59
CA GLU A 118 16.81 12.96 5.38
C GLU A 118 15.86 13.80 4.51
N ALA A 119 14.63 13.30 4.31
CA ALA A 119 13.63 14.02 3.53
C ALA A 119 13.18 15.32 4.22
N GLN A 120 13.00 15.28 5.55
CA GLN A 120 12.60 16.48 6.31
C GLN A 120 13.68 17.54 6.32
N VAL A 121 14.95 17.15 6.49
CA VAL A 121 16.09 18.10 6.47
C VAL A 121 16.24 18.74 5.11
N GLU A 122 16.12 17.94 4.02
CA GLU A 122 16.22 18.48 2.66
C GLU A 122 15.08 19.45 2.32
N TRP A 123 13.87 19.17 2.79
CA TRP A 123 12.70 19.99 2.47
C TRP A 123 12.50 21.18 3.41
N ARG A 124 12.73 21.00 4.73
CA ARG A 124 12.42 22.00 5.78
C ARG A 124 13.66 22.55 6.51
N GLY A 125 14.85 22.05 6.19
CA GLY A 125 16.08 22.39 6.89
C GLY A 125 16.20 21.78 8.31
N LYS A 126 15.15 21.15 8.81
CA LYS A 126 15.12 20.50 10.13
C LYS A 126 14.19 19.30 10.14
N TYR A 127 14.40 18.38 11.06
CA TYR A 127 13.50 17.24 11.27
C TYR A 127 12.72 17.41 12.60
N SER A 128 11.50 16.83 12.65
CA SER A 128 10.62 16.89 13.81
C SER A 128 10.09 15.53 14.28
N SER A 129 10.22 14.49 13.44
CA SER A 129 9.79 13.14 13.79
C SER A 129 10.76 12.08 13.27
N PHE A 130 10.73 10.88 13.88
CA PHE A 130 11.58 9.74 13.52
C PHE A 130 10.79 8.57 12.92
N GLU A 131 9.62 8.84 12.34
CA GLU A 131 8.70 7.79 11.90
C GLU A 131 9.04 7.21 10.52
N GLY A 132 9.97 7.82 9.78
CA GLY A 132 10.38 7.38 8.45
C GLY A 132 11.82 6.87 8.42
N VAL A 133 12.06 5.88 7.54
CA VAL A 133 13.36 5.28 7.29
C VAL A 133 13.78 5.53 5.86
N ALA A 134 15.07 5.80 5.64
CA ALA A 134 15.69 5.80 4.32
C ALA A 134 16.44 4.48 4.11
N THR A 135 16.29 3.87 2.95
CA THR A 135 16.94 2.60 2.61
C THR A 135 17.34 2.58 1.13
N ARG A 136 18.08 1.56 0.73
CA ARG A 136 18.38 1.29 -0.67
C ARG A 136 17.51 0.16 -1.18
N VAL A 137 17.02 0.30 -2.40
CA VAL A 137 16.23 -0.71 -3.10
C VAL A 137 16.88 -1.04 -4.45
N PRO A 138 16.76 -2.29 -4.93
CA PRO A 138 17.26 -2.63 -6.26
C PRO A 138 16.60 -1.77 -7.34
N HIS A 139 17.37 -1.39 -8.35
CA HIS A 139 16.83 -0.76 -9.54
C HIS A 139 16.04 -1.79 -10.35
N ARG A 140 14.79 -1.45 -10.67
CA ARG A 140 13.80 -2.36 -11.26
C ARG A 140 13.52 -2.14 -12.75
N GLY A 141 14.18 -1.16 -13.37
CA GLY A 141 13.87 -0.78 -14.75
C GLY A 141 12.60 0.08 -14.88
N PRO A 142 12.01 0.15 -16.07
CA PRO A 142 10.85 1.01 -16.34
C PRO A 142 9.61 0.63 -15.52
N VAL A 143 8.89 1.63 -15.03
CA VAL A 143 7.65 1.44 -14.25
C VAL A 143 6.55 0.75 -15.05
N GLY A 144 6.50 0.96 -16.36
CA GLY A 144 5.47 0.40 -17.23
C GLY A 144 5.34 -1.12 -17.14
N VAL A 145 6.46 -1.83 -17.03
CA VAL A 145 6.48 -3.30 -16.88
C VAL A 145 5.78 -3.73 -15.58
N ILE A 146 6.05 -3.02 -14.49
CA ILE A 146 5.43 -3.31 -13.19
C ILE A 146 3.93 -3.02 -13.22
N LEU A 147 3.53 -1.89 -13.81
CA LEU A 147 2.11 -1.51 -13.92
C LEU A 147 1.32 -2.50 -14.77
N GLU A 148 1.90 -2.98 -15.88
CA GLU A 148 1.29 -4.00 -16.73
C GLU A 148 1.05 -5.32 -15.98
N ASP A 149 2.02 -5.78 -15.20
CA ASP A 149 1.87 -6.99 -14.40
C ASP A 149 0.83 -6.82 -13.28
N LEU A 150 0.79 -5.66 -12.62
CA LEU A 150 -0.22 -5.36 -11.62
C LEU A 150 -1.63 -5.32 -12.24
N GLU A 151 -1.78 -4.71 -13.41
CA GLU A 151 -3.05 -4.65 -14.13
C GLU A 151 -3.55 -6.07 -14.48
N LYS A 152 -2.69 -6.93 -15.02
CA LYS A 152 -3.03 -8.34 -15.31
C LYS A 152 -3.53 -9.07 -14.07
N GLY A 153 -2.85 -8.89 -12.94
CA GLY A 153 -3.25 -9.48 -11.67
C GLY A 153 -4.58 -8.96 -11.15
N ILE A 154 -4.85 -7.66 -11.27
CA ILE A 154 -6.14 -7.07 -10.90
C ILE A 154 -7.25 -7.63 -11.79
N ARG A 155 -7.07 -7.64 -13.10
CA ARG A 155 -8.04 -8.23 -14.07
C ARG A 155 -8.35 -9.69 -13.73
N SER A 156 -7.33 -10.47 -13.38
CA SER A 156 -7.50 -11.86 -12.93
C SER A 156 -8.37 -11.94 -11.67
N GLY A 157 -8.13 -11.09 -10.66
CA GLY A 157 -8.96 -11.03 -9.46
C GLY A 157 -10.43 -10.71 -9.73
N PHE A 158 -10.70 -9.76 -10.63
CA PHE A 158 -12.05 -9.47 -11.11
C PHE A 158 -12.69 -10.69 -11.82
N SER A 159 -11.92 -11.37 -12.65
CA SER A 159 -12.38 -12.57 -13.35
C SER A 159 -12.77 -13.69 -12.40
N TYR A 160 -11.95 -13.98 -11.39
CA TYR A 160 -12.27 -15.01 -10.38
C TYR A 160 -13.53 -14.68 -9.57
N THR A 161 -13.80 -13.40 -9.34
CA THR A 161 -15.02 -12.95 -8.62
C THR A 161 -16.24 -12.91 -9.57
N GLY A 162 -16.04 -13.02 -10.89
CA GLY A 162 -17.08 -12.79 -11.88
C GLY A 162 -17.57 -11.34 -11.91
N ALA A 163 -16.70 -10.38 -11.54
CA ALA A 163 -16.99 -8.97 -11.50
C ALA A 163 -16.46 -8.26 -12.76
N ARG A 164 -17.23 -7.31 -13.28
CA ARG A 164 -16.85 -6.44 -14.41
C ARG A 164 -16.63 -5.00 -14.00
N THR A 165 -17.14 -4.62 -12.83
CA THR A 165 -17.02 -3.28 -12.25
C THR A 165 -16.53 -3.36 -10.81
N LEU A 166 -16.02 -2.24 -10.28
CA LEU A 166 -15.60 -2.15 -8.89
C LEU A 166 -16.76 -2.44 -7.92
N CYS A 167 -17.95 -1.91 -8.22
CA CYS A 167 -19.16 -2.16 -7.43
C CYS A 167 -19.52 -3.66 -7.39
N GLU A 168 -19.42 -4.34 -8.53
CA GLU A 168 -19.63 -5.80 -8.57
C GLU A 168 -18.57 -6.57 -7.76
N LEU A 169 -17.30 -6.15 -7.82
CA LEU A 169 -16.24 -6.75 -7.01
C LEU A 169 -16.56 -6.62 -5.53
N GLN A 170 -16.91 -5.43 -5.06
CA GLN A 170 -17.24 -5.15 -3.66
C GLN A 170 -18.47 -5.91 -3.18
N THR A 171 -19.47 -6.10 -4.05
CA THR A 171 -20.70 -6.81 -3.72
C THR A 171 -20.52 -8.33 -3.67
N LYS A 172 -19.70 -8.89 -4.60
CA LYS A 172 -19.55 -10.35 -4.76
C LYS A 172 -18.42 -10.94 -3.92
N ALA A 173 -17.44 -10.13 -3.53
CA ALA A 173 -16.27 -10.62 -2.81
C ALA A 173 -16.64 -11.14 -1.42
N GLN A 174 -16.02 -12.27 -1.06
CA GLN A 174 -16.16 -12.87 0.27
C GLN A 174 -14.76 -13.02 0.89
N PHE A 175 -14.62 -12.57 2.12
CA PHE A 175 -13.38 -12.71 2.88
C PHE A 175 -13.49 -13.88 3.86
N VAL A 176 -12.41 -14.61 3.98
CA VAL A 176 -12.25 -15.65 5.00
C VAL A 176 -11.01 -15.37 5.83
N GLU A 177 -11.10 -15.59 7.13
CA GLU A 177 -9.94 -15.54 7.99
C GLU A 177 -9.08 -16.79 7.79
N GLN A 178 -7.76 -16.59 7.69
CA GLN A 178 -6.80 -17.67 7.60
C GLN A 178 -5.94 -17.76 8.85
N THR A 179 -5.68 -18.97 9.28
CA THR A 179 -4.64 -19.26 10.28
C THR A 179 -3.24 -19.09 9.66
N THR A 180 -2.23 -19.06 10.51
CA THR A 180 -0.82 -19.05 10.04
C THR A 180 -0.51 -20.28 9.17
N SER A 181 -1.09 -21.45 9.48
CA SER A 181 -0.94 -22.66 8.68
C SER A 181 -1.60 -22.53 7.32
N GLY A 182 -2.84 -21.99 7.24
CA GLY A 182 -3.52 -21.70 5.98
C GLY A 182 -2.76 -20.69 5.11
N LEU A 183 -2.17 -19.66 5.73
CA LEU A 183 -1.32 -18.72 5.03
C LEU A 183 -0.05 -19.40 4.45
N SER A 184 0.55 -20.33 5.19
CA SER A 184 1.69 -21.10 4.71
C SER A 184 1.32 -21.99 3.52
N GLU A 185 0.16 -22.68 3.61
CA GLU A 185 -0.37 -23.51 2.53
C GLU A 185 -0.68 -22.70 1.26
N SER A 186 -1.13 -21.46 1.41
CA SER A 186 -1.46 -20.56 0.29
C SER A 186 -0.25 -20.07 -0.52
N ARG A 187 0.98 -20.40 -0.11
CA ARG A 187 2.21 -20.03 -0.82
C ARG A 187 2.58 -21.08 -1.86
N THR A 188 3.34 -20.67 -2.86
CA THR A 188 3.96 -21.62 -3.80
C THR A 188 5.02 -22.48 -3.09
N HIS A 189 4.91 -23.80 -3.23
CA HIS A 189 5.77 -24.75 -2.50
C HIS A 189 6.90 -25.35 -3.35
N ILE A 190 6.88 -25.14 -4.66
CA ILE A 190 7.80 -25.82 -5.60
C ILE A 190 9.27 -25.48 -5.33
N ASN A 191 9.56 -24.28 -4.84
CA ASN A 191 10.93 -23.82 -4.57
C ASN A 191 11.41 -24.10 -3.15
N THR A 192 10.59 -24.74 -2.29
CA THR A 192 10.95 -25.05 -0.90
C THR A 192 11.28 -26.52 -0.68
N ARG A 193 11.13 -27.35 -1.71
CA ARG A 193 11.57 -28.75 -1.66
C ARG A 193 13.03 -28.82 -2.14
N SER A 194 13.96 -28.97 -1.18
CA SER A 194 15.28 -29.54 -1.49
C SER A 194 15.05 -31.00 -1.88
N TRP A 195 15.34 -31.36 -3.09
CA TRP A 195 15.43 -32.75 -3.57
C TRP A 195 16.74 -33.38 -3.10
#